data_c261a90d984f8c74b85588fdcdbdaa56
#
_entry.id   c261a90d984f8c74b85588fdcdbdaa56
#
_cell.length_a   1.000
_cell.length_b   1.000
_cell.length_c   1.000
_cell.angle_alpha   90.00
_cell.angle_beta   90.00
_cell.angle_gamma   90.00
#
_symmetry.space_group_name_H-M   'P 1'
#
loop_
_entity.id
_entity.type
_entity.pdbx_description
1 polymer ?
#
loop_
_entity_poly.entity_id
_entity_poly.type
_entity_poly.pdbx_seq_one_letter_code
_entity_poly.pdbx_strand_id
1 'polypeptide(L)'
;MSLKVIAFLATTIIYGIIYLIIDKADSSAFGFESWIDPFYFSFTTMSTVGYGDYGPKSDMAKMVVMSHQAILILEIMSMLFDKDDLPKMPAVPMPGMPPMMRR
;
A
#
# COMPACT_ATOMS: atom_id res chain seq x y z
N MET A 1 -1.57 -5.91 -16.45
CA MET A 1 -1.48 -5.46 -15.05
C MET A 1 -2.24 -4.16 -14.91
N SER A 2 -3.09 -4.01 -13.90
CA SER A 2 -3.89 -2.80 -13.75
C SER A 2 -3.02 -1.61 -13.35
N LEU A 3 -3.46 -0.41 -13.71
CA LEU A 3 -2.75 0.82 -13.36
C LEU A 3 -2.64 0.97 -11.83
N LYS A 4 -3.62 0.48 -11.09
CA LYS A 4 -3.61 0.56 -9.62
C LYS A 4 -2.53 -0.32 -9.01
N VAL A 5 -2.30 -1.51 -9.56
CA VAL A 5 -1.21 -2.39 -9.12
C VAL A 5 0.14 -1.74 -9.39
N ILE A 6 0.30 -1.13 -10.57
CA ILE A 6 1.53 -0.39 -10.91
C ILE A 6 1.74 0.77 -9.93
N ALA A 7 0.69 1.53 -9.62
CA ALA A 7 0.77 2.62 -8.64
C ALA A 7 1.14 2.12 -7.25
N PHE A 8 0.61 0.98 -6.84
CA PHE A 8 0.90 0.35 -5.55
C PHE A 8 2.38 -0.03 -5.44
N LEU A 9 2.93 -0.66 -6.48
CA LEU A 9 4.35 -1.01 -6.52
C LEU A 9 5.22 0.24 -6.60
N ALA A 10 4.81 1.25 -7.37
CA ALA A 10 5.55 2.50 -7.48
C ALA A 10 5.63 3.21 -6.14
N THR A 11 4.55 3.25 -5.38
CA THR A 11 4.53 3.82 -4.02
C THR A 11 5.56 3.12 -3.13
N THR A 12 5.64 1.79 -3.20
CA THR A 12 6.61 1.02 -2.42
C THR A 12 8.04 1.41 -2.77
N ILE A 13 8.35 1.54 -4.06
CA ILE A 13 9.69 1.90 -4.51
C ILE A 13 10.03 3.34 -4.10
N ILE A 14 9.09 4.27 -4.26
CA ILE A 14 9.26 5.67 -3.85
C ILE A 14 9.57 5.76 -2.36
N TYR A 15 8.82 5.04 -1.52
CA TYR A 15 9.09 5.05 -0.08
C TYR A 15 10.41 4.37 0.26
N GLY A 16 10.79 3.34 -0.48
CA GLY A 16 12.13 2.74 -0.33
C GLY A 16 13.22 3.77 -0.54
N ILE A 17 13.09 4.62 -1.57
CA ILE A 17 14.02 5.72 -1.84
C ILE A 17 13.98 6.75 -0.71
N ILE A 18 12.79 7.11 -0.23
CA ILE A 18 12.65 8.05 0.89
C ILE A 18 13.35 7.51 2.13
N TYR A 19 13.18 6.22 2.45
CA TYR A 19 13.84 5.60 3.59
C TYR A 19 15.35 5.59 3.43
N LEU A 20 15.85 5.36 2.21
CA LEU A 20 17.28 5.43 1.92
C LEU A 20 17.83 6.83 2.17
N ILE A 21 17.11 7.86 1.74
CA ILE A 21 17.52 9.26 1.95
C ILE A 21 17.54 9.57 3.45
N ILE A 22 16.52 9.15 4.19
CA ILE A 22 16.47 9.35 5.64
C ILE A 22 17.63 8.63 6.32
N ASP A 23 17.95 7.42 5.90
CA ASP A 23 19.07 6.66 6.47
C ASP A 23 20.40 7.36 6.25
N LYS A 24 20.60 7.95 5.07
CA LYS A 24 21.84 8.71 4.80
C LYS A 24 21.92 10.01 5.58
N ALA A 25 20.78 10.63 5.89
CA ALA A 25 20.74 11.84 6.69
C ALA A 25 20.88 11.54 8.19
N ASP A 26 20.32 10.41 8.65
CA ASP A 26 20.36 9.99 10.04
C ASP A 26 20.35 8.46 10.09
N SER A 27 21.52 7.86 10.22
CA SER A 27 21.66 6.40 10.23
C SER A 27 21.00 5.72 11.42
N SER A 28 20.66 6.49 12.47
CA SER A 28 19.99 5.96 13.65
C SER A 28 18.48 5.90 13.51
N ALA A 29 17.91 6.52 12.46
CA ALA A 29 16.46 6.60 12.30
C ALA A 29 15.80 5.23 12.13
N PHE A 30 16.45 4.32 11.41
CA PHE A 30 15.97 2.95 11.18
C PHE A 30 16.98 1.89 11.58
N GLY A 31 18.27 2.22 11.57
CA GLY A 31 19.34 1.26 11.85
C GLY A 31 19.60 0.30 10.70
N PHE A 32 19.42 0.74 9.47
CA PHE A 32 19.72 -0.08 8.29
C PHE A 32 21.23 -0.34 8.18
N GLU A 33 21.60 -1.53 7.71
CA GLU A 33 22.99 -1.93 7.58
C GLU A 33 23.51 -1.85 6.16
N SER A 34 22.62 -1.87 5.14
CA SER A 34 23.01 -1.82 3.74
C SER A 34 22.00 -1.02 2.93
N TRP A 35 22.37 -0.68 1.69
CA TRP A 35 21.50 0.10 0.81
C TRP A 35 20.22 -0.64 0.40
N ILE A 36 20.23 -1.96 0.47
CA ILE A 36 19.04 -2.75 0.10
C ILE A 36 18.01 -2.78 1.24
N ASP A 37 18.44 -2.54 2.48
CA ASP A 37 17.55 -2.64 3.64
C ASP A 37 16.38 -1.66 3.62
N PRO A 38 16.52 -0.40 3.16
CA PRO A 38 15.37 0.48 3.02
C PRO A 38 14.29 -0.06 2.08
N PHE A 39 14.71 -0.68 0.98
CA PHE A 39 13.77 -1.28 0.04
C PHE A 39 13.14 -2.55 0.62
N TYR A 40 13.94 -3.37 1.29
CA TYR A 40 13.44 -4.53 2.01
C TYR A 40 12.37 -4.13 3.03
N PHE A 41 12.64 -3.09 3.81
CA PHE A 41 11.67 -2.57 4.78
C PHE A 41 10.41 -2.07 4.11
N SER A 42 10.54 -1.34 3.01
CA SER A 42 9.40 -0.83 2.25
C SER A 42 8.53 -1.98 1.71
N PHE A 43 9.15 -3.02 1.20
CA PHE A 43 8.42 -4.19 0.68
C PHE A 43 7.74 -4.98 1.80
N THR A 44 8.38 -5.14 2.97
CA THR A 44 7.73 -5.81 4.10
C THR A 44 6.53 -5.01 4.62
N THR A 45 6.61 -3.69 4.54
CA THR A 45 5.49 -2.82 4.91
C THR A 45 4.36 -2.94 3.89
N MET A 46 4.68 -2.93 2.60
CA MET A 46 3.69 -3.07 1.53
C MET A 46 2.94 -4.40 1.63
N SER A 47 3.66 -5.49 1.88
CA SER A 47 3.05 -6.83 1.94
C SER A 47 2.35 -7.10 3.26
N THR A 48 2.41 -6.16 4.21
CA THR A 48 1.86 -6.27 5.56
C THR A 48 2.47 -7.40 6.41
N VAL A 49 3.61 -7.95 5.97
CA VAL A 49 4.30 -9.01 6.72
C VAL A 49 4.90 -8.47 8.00
N GLY A 50 5.63 -7.34 7.90
CA GLY A 50 6.15 -6.64 9.07
C GLY A 50 7.03 -7.53 9.96
N TYR A 51 8.16 -8.03 9.43
CA TYR A 51 9.04 -8.92 10.17
C TYR A 51 9.55 -8.32 11.48
N GLY A 52 9.68 -6.99 11.56
CA GLY A 52 10.11 -6.33 12.78
C GLY A 52 11.62 -6.27 12.99
N ASP A 53 12.41 -6.80 12.06
CA ASP A 53 13.87 -6.72 12.09
C ASP A 53 14.38 -5.30 11.90
N TYR A 54 13.66 -4.50 11.11
CA TYR A 54 13.89 -3.07 10.95
C TYR A 54 12.61 -2.30 11.28
N GLY A 55 12.76 -1.14 11.88
CA GLY A 55 11.64 -0.28 12.18
C GLY A 55 12.08 1.13 12.50
N PRO A 56 11.14 2.10 12.44
CA PRO A 56 11.46 3.50 12.72
C PRO A 56 11.79 3.69 14.21
N LYS A 57 12.87 4.42 14.48
CA LYS A 57 13.33 4.69 15.85
C LYS A 57 13.12 6.15 16.27
N SER A 58 13.16 7.08 15.30
CA SER A 58 12.90 8.49 15.58
C SER A 58 11.44 8.83 15.32
N ASP A 59 10.96 9.91 15.95
CA ASP A 59 9.57 10.36 15.75
C ASP A 59 9.31 10.74 14.29
N MET A 60 10.27 11.41 13.64
CA MET A 60 10.15 11.76 12.24
C MET A 60 10.04 10.49 11.38
N ALA A 61 10.88 9.49 11.63
CA ALA A 61 10.84 8.23 10.90
C ALA A 61 9.49 7.53 11.09
N LYS A 62 8.97 7.53 12.31
CA LYS A 62 7.66 6.96 12.59
C LYS A 62 6.55 7.66 11.83
N MET A 63 6.60 8.99 11.73
CA MET A 63 5.61 9.76 10.98
C MET A 63 5.65 9.42 9.49
N VAL A 64 6.84 9.28 8.92
CA VAL A 64 7.00 8.89 7.51
C VAL A 64 6.44 7.49 7.27
N VAL A 65 6.75 6.54 8.16
CA VAL A 65 6.21 5.18 8.03
C VAL A 65 4.69 5.17 8.16
N MET A 66 4.14 5.97 9.09
CA MET A 66 2.69 6.09 9.23
C MET A 66 2.03 6.61 7.96
N SER A 67 2.64 7.60 7.30
CA SER A 67 2.11 8.12 6.04
C SER A 67 2.16 7.04 4.94
N HIS A 68 3.22 6.24 4.88
CA HIS A 68 3.33 5.14 3.96
C HIS A 68 2.21 4.12 4.18
N GLN A 69 2.01 3.72 5.43
CA GLN A 69 0.97 2.77 5.79
C GLN A 69 -0.43 3.29 5.46
N ALA A 70 -0.68 4.58 5.71
CA ALA A 70 -1.97 5.20 5.38
C ALA A 70 -2.22 5.19 3.88
N ILE A 71 -1.22 5.53 3.07
CA ILE A 71 -1.33 5.50 1.62
C ILE A 71 -1.58 4.08 1.12
N LEU A 72 -0.86 3.10 1.67
CA LEU A 72 -1.05 1.69 1.29
C LEU A 72 -2.46 1.22 1.59
N ILE A 73 -3.01 1.57 2.74
CA ILE A 73 -4.38 1.22 3.11
C ILE A 73 -5.38 1.83 2.12
N LEU A 74 -5.19 3.11 1.78
CA LEU A 74 -6.05 3.79 0.81
C LEU A 74 -5.96 3.15 -0.57
N GLU A 75 -4.77 2.78 -1.01
CA GLU A 75 -4.58 2.11 -2.29
C GLU A 75 -5.23 0.73 -2.31
N ILE A 76 -5.08 -0.05 -1.23
CA ILE A 76 -5.71 -1.37 -1.12
C ILE A 76 -7.23 -1.23 -1.14
N MET A 77 -7.78 -0.29 -0.38
CA MET A 77 -9.22 -0.04 -0.38
C MET A 77 -9.71 0.39 -1.76
N SER A 78 -8.96 1.23 -2.46
CA SER A 78 -9.28 1.63 -3.82
C SER A 78 -9.34 0.44 -4.77
N MET A 79 -8.42 -0.51 -4.63
CA MET A 79 -8.42 -1.73 -5.43
C MET A 79 -9.63 -2.62 -5.12
N LEU A 80 -9.97 -2.76 -3.84
CA LEU A 80 -11.08 -3.62 -3.41
C LEU A 80 -12.45 -3.07 -3.81
N PHE A 81 -12.59 -1.74 -3.84
CA PHE A 81 -13.87 -1.09 -4.14
C PHE A 81 -13.93 -0.54 -5.57
N ASP A 82 -12.96 -0.86 -6.41
CA ASP A 82 -12.98 -0.47 -7.80
C ASP A 82 -13.95 -1.35 -8.58
N LYS A 83 -14.87 -0.72 -9.30
CA LYS A 83 -15.86 -1.43 -10.10
C LYS A 83 -15.23 -2.25 -11.23
N ASP A 84 -14.08 -1.82 -11.72
CA ASP A 84 -13.39 -2.51 -12.82
C ASP A 84 -12.66 -3.75 -12.36
N ASP A 85 -12.24 -3.79 -11.07
CA ASP A 85 -11.47 -4.89 -10.51
C ASP A 85 -12.34 -5.89 -9.74
N LEU A 86 -13.59 -5.52 -9.41
CA LEU A 86 -14.50 -6.41 -8.69
C LEU A 86 -15.28 -7.28 -9.68
N PRO A 87 -15.52 -8.57 -9.31
CA PRO A 87 -16.39 -9.40 -10.15
C PRO A 87 -17.78 -8.80 -10.22
N LYS A 88 -18.31 -8.73 -11.45
CA LYS A 88 -19.66 -8.22 -11.65
C LYS A 88 -20.66 -9.26 -11.17
N MET A 89 -21.47 -8.89 -10.19
CA MET A 89 -22.53 -9.76 -9.72
C MET A 89 -23.70 -9.66 -10.69
N PRO A 90 -24.34 -10.79 -11.05
CA PRO A 90 -25.54 -10.73 -11.87
C PRO A 90 -26.64 -9.96 -11.14
N ALA A 91 -27.36 -9.11 -11.89
CA ALA A 91 -28.48 -8.38 -11.33
C ALA A 91 -29.57 -9.37 -10.91
N VAL A 92 -29.96 -9.34 -9.65
CA VAL A 92 -31.06 -10.16 -9.15
C VAL A 92 -32.34 -9.34 -9.23
N PRO A 93 -33.34 -9.76 -10.03
CA PRO A 93 -34.59 -9.02 -10.09
C PRO A 93 -35.33 -9.08 -8.75
N MET A 94 -35.80 -7.94 -8.30
CA MET A 94 -36.59 -7.87 -7.06
C MET A 94 -37.98 -8.51 -7.29
N PRO A 95 -38.49 -9.24 -6.29
CA PRO A 95 -39.85 -9.77 -6.39
C PRO A 95 -40.85 -8.66 -6.65
N GLY A 96 -41.75 -8.86 -7.64
CA GLY A 96 -42.75 -7.87 -8.03
C GLY A 96 -42.27 -6.79 -8.99
N MET A 97 -41.00 -6.85 -9.41
CA MET A 97 -40.43 -5.90 -10.36
C MET A 97 -41.06 -6.12 -11.76
N PRO A 98 -41.53 -5.05 -12.44
CA PRO A 98 -42.04 -5.18 -13.79
C PRO A 98 -40.98 -5.71 -14.74
N PRO A 99 -41.33 -6.54 -15.75
CA PRO A 99 -40.32 -7.09 -16.67
C PRO A 99 -39.49 -6.06 -17.39
N MET A 100 -40.06 -4.90 -17.68
CA MET A 100 -39.37 -3.82 -18.39
C MET A 100 -38.26 -3.18 -17.56
N MET A 101 -38.26 -3.37 -16.24
CA MET A 101 -37.21 -2.87 -15.32
C MET A 101 -36.15 -3.91 -15.00
N ARG A 102 -36.35 -5.14 -15.45
CA ARG A 102 -35.38 -6.22 -15.25
C ARG A 102 -34.26 -6.10 -16.28
N ARG A 103 -33.02 -6.17 -15.83
CA ARG A 103 -31.88 -6.15 -16.72
C ARG A 103 -30.96 -7.33 -16.41
#